data_188356ba4fe3e18ec7aabda08ac2cc9b
#
_entry.id   188356ba4fe3e18ec7aabda08ac2cc9b
#
_cell.length_a   1.000
_cell.length_b   1.000
_cell.length_c   1.000
_cell.angle_alpha   90.00
_cell.angle_beta   90.00
_cell.angle_gamma   90.00
#
_symmetry.space_group_name_H-M   'P 1'
#
loop_
_entity.id
_entity.type
_entity.pdbx_description
1 polymer ?
#
loop_
_entity_poly.entity_id
_entity_poly.type
_entity_poly.pdbx_seq_one_letter_code
_entity_poly.pdbx_strand_id
1 'polypeptide(L)'
;GIVITTIGLTLMPVAARWAMGGNSHAPDFGSMQNIGLAAVTLVLVLLLSKVGSSTISRLSILLAMVIGTVLAVFLGMADFSSVTTGPMFGFPTPFHFGMPTFHFAAILSMCIVVMVTLVETSADILAVGEIIGTKVDSKRLGNGLRADMLSSMFAPIFGSFTQSAFAQNVGLVAVTGIKSRYVVATGGIFLVILGLLPFMGRVIAAVPTSVLGGAGIVLFGTVAASGIRTLSKVDYRNNVNLIIVATSIGFGMIPIAAPNFYDHFPSWFATIFHSGISSSAIMAILLNLAFNHFTAGNSDQQSVFAAAEERTLRYRDLAALREGDYFSDGKLHDCDGKEVPVIEPDDHDHGQGAPKVHAKSGEHV
;
A
#
# COMPACT_ATOMS: atom_id res chain seq x y z
N GLY A 1 -4.70 6.45 -2.44
CA GLY A 1 -3.49 6.70 -3.26
C GLY A 1 -2.60 7.77 -2.66
N ILE A 2 -3.09 9.00 -2.42
CA ILE A 2 -2.30 10.13 -1.90
C ILE A 2 -1.52 9.72 -0.64
N VAL A 3 -2.22 9.24 0.36
CA VAL A 3 -1.61 8.88 1.66
C VAL A 3 -0.58 7.77 1.53
N ILE A 4 -0.87 6.71 0.77
CA ILE A 4 0.07 5.60 0.54
C ILE A 4 1.33 6.11 -0.16
N THR A 5 1.17 6.97 -1.18
CA THR A 5 2.33 7.61 -1.85
C THR A 5 3.14 8.42 -0.86
N THR A 6 2.47 9.24 -0.05
CA THR A 6 3.13 10.06 0.97
C THR A 6 3.86 9.20 2.00
N ILE A 7 3.27 8.10 2.49
CA ILE A 7 3.95 7.15 3.41
C ILE A 7 5.27 6.67 2.81
N GLY A 8 5.23 6.16 1.58
CA GLY A 8 6.45 5.68 0.92
C GLY A 8 7.52 6.77 0.76
N LEU A 9 7.12 7.96 0.35
CA LEU A 9 8.03 9.10 0.18
C LEU A 9 8.59 9.61 1.52
N THR A 10 7.78 9.68 2.58
CA THR A 10 8.20 10.15 3.91
C THR A 10 9.17 9.19 4.60
N LEU A 11 9.16 7.91 4.22
CA LEU A 11 10.08 6.90 4.74
C LEU A 11 11.41 6.82 3.96
N MET A 12 11.52 7.45 2.77
CA MET A 12 12.77 7.47 2.01
C MET A 12 13.96 8.09 2.77
N PRO A 13 13.82 9.23 3.45
CA PRO A 13 14.89 9.77 4.29
C PRO A 13 15.30 8.84 5.43
N VAL A 14 14.38 8.04 5.96
CA VAL A 14 14.67 7.03 6.98
C VAL A 14 15.57 5.94 6.38
N ALA A 15 15.22 5.41 5.20
CA ALA A 15 16.05 4.43 4.51
C ALA A 15 17.43 4.98 4.17
N ALA A 16 17.52 6.23 3.70
CA ALA A 16 18.78 6.90 3.42
C ALA A 16 19.64 7.04 4.69
N ARG A 17 19.04 7.44 5.81
CA ARG A 17 19.74 7.53 7.10
C ARG A 17 20.23 6.16 7.57
N TRP A 18 19.44 5.11 7.41
CA TRP A 18 19.87 3.74 7.69
C TRP A 18 21.04 3.31 6.79
N ALA A 19 20.98 3.64 5.50
CA ALA A 19 22.07 3.36 4.58
C ALA A 19 23.41 4.04 4.98
N MET A 20 23.31 5.18 5.65
CA MET A 20 24.45 5.91 6.20
C MET A 20 24.97 5.35 7.54
N GLY A 21 24.30 4.34 8.13
CA GLY A 21 24.71 3.73 9.41
C GLY A 21 23.73 3.96 10.56
N GLY A 22 22.60 4.64 10.32
CA GLY A 22 21.48 4.83 11.26
C GLY A 22 21.71 5.89 12.35
N ASN A 23 22.81 5.84 13.06
CA ASN A 23 23.11 6.79 14.14
C ASN A 23 23.90 7.99 13.61
N SER A 24 23.27 9.16 13.52
CA SER A 24 23.90 10.40 13.03
C SER A 24 25.04 10.93 13.90
N HIS A 25 25.16 10.45 15.13
CA HIS A 25 26.25 10.82 16.05
C HIS A 25 27.41 9.82 16.05
N ALA A 26 27.29 8.71 15.34
CA ALA A 26 28.37 7.76 15.21
C ALA A 26 29.50 8.28 14.29
N PRO A 27 30.78 8.03 14.61
CA PRO A 27 31.89 8.54 13.81
C PRO A 27 31.96 7.93 12.40
N ASP A 28 31.33 6.79 12.19
CA ASP A 28 31.24 6.07 10.92
C ASP A 28 29.97 6.41 10.12
N PHE A 29 29.14 7.35 10.60
CA PHE A 29 27.94 7.79 9.90
C PHE A 29 28.30 8.40 8.55
N GLY A 30 27.69 7.91 7.49
CA GLY A 30 27.98 8.35 6.11
C GLY A 30 29.28 7.80 5.53
N SER A 31 29.96 6.86 6.21
CA SER A 31 31.15 6.24 5.70
C SER A 31 30.93 5.49 4.38
N MET A 32 31.98 5.42 3.55
CA MET A 32 31.92 4.63 2.32
C MET A 32 31.64 3.16 2.56
N GLN A 33 31.99 2.62 3.73
CA GLN A 33 31.70 1.26 4.12
C GLN A 33 30.20 1.05 4.33
N ASN A 34 29.52 1.94 5.07
CA ASN A 34 28.08 1.89 5.29
C ASN A 34 27.31 2.07 4.00
N ILE A 35 27.65 3.09 3.22
CA ILE A 35 26.99 3.36 1.93
C ILE A 35 27.27 2.24 0.93
N GLY A 36 28.50 1.72 0.89
CA GLY A 36 28.86 0.60 0.02
C GLY A 36 28.08 -0.69 0.34
N LEU A 37 27.94 -1.01 1.62
CA LEU A 37 27.17 -2.18 2.07
C LEU A 37 25.66 -2.01 1.73
N ALA A 38 25.12 -0.80 1.92
CA ALA A 38 23.76 -0.48 1.53
C ALA A 38 23.55 -0.59 0.00
N ALA A 39 24.50 -0.10 -0.78
CA ALA A 39 24.46 -0.19 -2.25
C ALA A 39 24.53 -1.63 -2.73
N VAL A 40 25.41 -2.45 -2.16
CA VAL A 40 25.49 -3.89 -2.46
C VAL A 40 24.17 -4.59 -2.12
N THR A 41 23.59 -4.32 -0.95
CA THR A 41 22.29 -4.88 -0.56
C THR A 41 21.18 -4.46 -1.53
N LEU A 42 21.13 -3.18 -1.93
CA LEU A 42 20.19 -2.68 -2.93
C LEU A 42 20.33 -3.43 -4.26
N VAL A 43 21.56 -3.55 -4.77
CA VAL A 43 21.84 -4.27 -6.03
C VAL A 43 21.43 -5.74 -5.90
N LEU A 44 21.69 -6.39 -4.78
CA LEU A 44 21.26 -7.77 -4.52
C LEU A 44 19.74 -7.90 -4.58
N VAL A 45 18.98 -6.98 -3.97
CA VAL A 45 17.50 -6.98 -4.08
C VAL A 45 17.07 -6.92 -5.53
N LEU A 46 17.64 -6.00 -6.32
CA LEU A 46 17.28 -5.82 -7.73
C LEU A 46 17.67 -7.03 -8.58
N LEU A 47 18.85 -7.59 -8.38
CA LEU A 47 19.31 -8.78 -9.09
C LEU A 47 18.44 -10.01 -8.78
N LEU A 48 18.18 -10.27 -7.48
CA LEU A 48 17.34 -11.39 -7.08
C LEU A 48 15.89 -11.24 -7.57
N SER A 49 15.40 -10.00 -7.62
CA SER A 49 14.07 -9.71 -8.17
C SER A 49 13.98 -9.97 -9.67
N LYS A 50 15.07 -9.75 -10.44
CA LYS A 50 15.12 -9.89 -11.89
C LYS A 50 15.47 -11.30 -12.35
N VAL A 51 16.51 -11.91 -11.76
CA VAL A 51 17.11 -13.17 -12.25
C VAL A 51 16.55 -14.38 -11.50
N GLY A 52 15.97 -14.19 -10.32
CA GLY A 52 15.46 -15.26 -9.49
C GLY A 52 14.25 -15.98 -10.08
N SER A 53 14.08 -17.26 -9.73
CA SER A 53 12.82 -17.95 -9.94
C SER A 53 11.68 -17.19 -9.26
N SER A 54 10.42 -17.48 -9.61
CA SER A 54 9.23 -16.83 -9.01
C SER A 54 9.28 -16.78 -7.47
N THR A 55 9.82 -17.80 -6.81
CA THR A 55 9.98 -17.86 -5.35
C THR A 55 11.12 -16.95 -4.87
N ILE A 56 12.27 -16.97 -5.53
CA ILE A 56 13.44 -16.15 -5.18
C ILE A 56 13.10 -14.67 -5.38
N SER A 57 12.43 -14.31 -6.47
CA SER A 57 12.01 -12.95 -6.74
C SER A 57 11.08 -12.41 -5.65
N ARG A 58 10.17 -13.23 -5.11
CA ARG A 58 9.28 -12.83 -4.01
C ARG A 58 10.01 -12.66 -2.68
N LEU A 59 11.06 -13.44 -2.44
CA LEU A 59 11.88 -13.39 -1.24
C LEU A 59 13.12 -12.51 -1.41
N SER A 60 13.24 -11.76 -2.51
CA SER A 60 14.45 -11.02 -2.89
C SER A 60 14.93 -10.06 -1.80
N ILE A 61 14.03 -9.33 -1.15
CA ILE A 61 14.36 -8.41 -0.06
C ILE A 61 14.93 -9.18 1.13
N LEU A 62 14.26 -10.25 1.56
CA LEU A 62 14.71 -11.07 2.68
C LEU A 62 16.06 -11.74 2.38
N LEU A 63 16.21 -12.35 1.22
CA LEU A 63 17.46 -13.00 0.81
C LEU A 63 18.61 -12.00 0.69
N ALA A 64 18.36 -10.82 0.12
CA ALA A 64 19.37 -9.76 0.05
C ALA A 64 19.79 -9.25 1.43
N MET A 65 18.84 -9.13 2.36
CA MET A 65 19.15 -8.78 3.76
C MET A 65 20.01 -9.85 4.45
N VAL A 66 19.68 -11.13 4.25
CA VAL A 66 20.50 -12.24 4.80
C VAL A 66 21.90 -12.22 4.19
N ILE A 67 22.03 -12.15 2.87
CA ILE A 67 23.33 -12.10 2.18
C ILE A 67 24.11 -10.86 2.59
N GLY A 68 23.47 -9.68 2.64
CA GLY A 68 24.08 -8.43 3.06
C GLY A 68 24.56 -8.49 4.51
N THR A 69 23.79 -9.13 5.40
CA THR A 69 24.19 -9.34 6.80
C THR A 69 25.39 -10.29 6.91
N VAL A 70 25.39 -11.39 6.17
CA VAL A 70 26.54 -12.32 6.11
C VAL A 70 27.78 -11.56 5.60
N LEU A 71 27.66 -10.76 4.57
CA LEU A 71 28.75 -9.92 4.08
C LEU A 71 29.25 -8.95 5.16
N ALA A 72 28.33 -8.33 5.89
CA ALA A 72 28.65 -7.41 6.97
C ALA A 72 29.44 -8.11 8.12
N VAL A 73 29.12 -9.36 8.41
CA VAL A 73 29.90 -10.17 9.40
C VAL A 73 31.35 -10.35 8.91
N PHE A 74 31.56 -10.69 7.64
CA PHE A 74 32.90 -10.83 7.08
C PHE A 74 33.68 -9.52 7.06
N LEU A 75 32.99 -8.38 6.93
CA LEU A 75 33.60 -7.04 6.98
C LEU A 75 33.79 -6.51 8.41
N GLY A 76 33.37 -7.26 9.43
CA GLY A 76 33.45 -6.82 10.83
C GLY A 76 32.45 -5.69 11.19
N MET A 77 31.41 -5.50 10.39
CA MET A 77 30.37 -4.46 10.57
C MET A 77 29.14 -4.95 11.31
N ALA A 78 29.04 -6.23 11.64
CA ALA A 78 27.92 -6.82 12.36
C ALA A 78 28.41 -7.50 13.64
N ASP A 79 27.74 -7.19 14.76
CA ASP A 79 28.03 -7.80 16.06
C ASP A 79 26.85 -8.67 16.51
N PHE A 80 27.07 -9.97 16.57
CA PHE A 80 26.13 -10.97 17.04
C PHE A 80 26.38 -11.42 18.47
N SER A 81 27.32 -10.81 19.20
CA SER A 81 27.67 -11.19 20.59
C SER A 81 26.47 -11.11 21.54
N SER A 82 25.57 -10.13 21.32
CA SER A 82 24.37 -9.93 22.11
C SER A 82 23.26 -10.96 21.84
N VAL A 83 23.33 -11.71 20.73
CA VAL A 83 22.28 -12.65 20.33
C VAL A 83 22.18 -13.84 21.30
N THR A 84 23.31 -14.30 21.84
CA THR A 84 23.38 -15.42 22.78
C THR A 84 23.11 -14.99 24.22
N THR A 85 23.09 -13.69 24.51
CA THR A 85 22.86 -13.16 25.86
C THR A 85 21.38 -12.92 26.12
N GLY A 86 20.80 -13.59 27.12
CA GLY A 86 19.42 -13.36 27.55
C GLY A 86 18.48 -14.55 27.34
N PRO A 87 17.22 -14.43 27.76
CA PRO A 87 16.27 -15.55 27.74
C PRO A 87 15.92 -15.97 26.31
N MET A 88 15.75 -17.28 26.11
CA MET A 88 15.25 -17.83 24.84
C MET A 88 13.75 -17.63 24.67
N PHE A 89 13.01 -17.63 25.76
CA PHE A 89 11.56 -17.43 25.80
C PHE A 89 11.22 -16.20 26.63
N GLY A 90 10.23 -15.45 26.21
CA GLY A 90 9.75 -14.29 26.96
C GLY A 90 8.33 -13.92 26.54
N PHE A 91 7.56 -13.46 27.50
CA PHE A 91 6.26 -12.86 27.23
C PHE A 91 6.40 -11.35 27.17
N PRO A 92 5.74 -10.68 26.19
CA PRO A 92 5.67 -9.22 26.19
C PRO A 92 4.92 -8.76 27.46
N THR A 93 5.57 -7.92 28.26
CA THR A 93 4.95 -7.38 29.48
C THR A 93 3.98 -6.29 29.12
N PRO A 94 2.71 -6.38 29.55
CA PRO A 94 1.77 -5.29 29.35
C PRO A 94 2.28 -3.98 29.98
N PHE A 95 2.04 -2.86 29.29
CA PHE A 95 2.44 -1.52 29.74
C PHE A 95 3.95 -1.36 30.02
N HIS A 96 4.79 -2.06 29.24
CA HIS A 96 6.24 -2.03 29.40
C HIS A 96 6.83 -0.60 29.35
N PHE A 97 6.23 0.29 28.56
CA PHE A 97 6.65 1.69 28.41
C PHE A 97 5.96 2.65 29.41
N GLY A 98 5.25 2.12 30.39
CA GLY A 98 4.49 2.90 31.37
C GLY A 98 2.99 2.98 31.08
N MET A 99 2.26 3.62 32.00
CA MET A 99 0.82 3.81 31.83
C MET A 99 0.52 4.84 30.75
N PRO A 100 -0.58 4.68 29.98
CA PRO A 100 -0.96 5.62 28.94
C PRO A 100 -1.16 7.03 29.47
N THR A 101 -0.60 8.01 28.75
CA THR A 101 -0.89 9.44 28.97
C THR A 101 -1.78 9.95 27.84
N PHE A 102 -2.72 10.82 28.17
CA PHE A 102 -3.72 11.30 27.21
C PHE A 102 -3.42 12.75 26.81
N HIS A 103 -3.07 12.95 25.54
CA HIS A 103 -2.87 14.27 24.94
C HIS A 103 -3.86 14.44 23.78
N PHE A 104 -4.74 15.44 23.86
CA PHE A 104 -5.81 15.65 22.89
C PHE A 104 -5.31 15.72 21.43
N ALA A 105 -4.23 16.46 21.19
CA ALA A 105 -3.65 16.57 19.84
C ALA A 105 -3.12 15.23 19.29
N ALA A 106 -2.50 14.42 20.16
CA ALA A 106 -2.02 13.10 19.78
C ALA A 106 -3.18 12.14 19.46
N ILE A 107 -4.25 12.20 20.28
CA ILE A 107 -5.47 11.41 20.04
C ILE A 107 -6.09 11.80 18.70
N LEU A 108 -6.24 13.10 18.41
CA LEU A 108 -6.82 13.57 17.16
C LEU A 108 -5.96 13.14 15.95
N SER A 109 -4.63 13.26 16.04
CA SER A 109 -3.70 12.80 15.00
C SER A 109 -3.85 11.30 14.76
N MET A 110 -3.92 10.48 15.81
CA MET A 110 -4.11 9.04 15.70
C MET A 110 -5.48 8.67 15.13
N CYS A 111 -6.55 9.40 15.47
CA CYS A 111 -7.87 9.20 14.86
C CYS A 111 -7.82 9.39 13.35
N ILE A 112 -7.10 10.39 12.84
CA ILE A 112 -6.92 10.62 11.40
C ILE A 112 -6.18 9.43 10.77
N VAL A 113 -5.08 8.98 11.38
CA VAL A 113 -4.32 7.81 10.90
C VAL A 113 -5.20 6.56 10.86
N VAL A 114 -5.97 6.29 11.91
CA VAL A 114 -6.88 5.14 11.99
C VAL A 114 -7.97 5.21 10.91
N MET A 115 -8.52 6.40 10.62
CA MET A 115 -9.50 6.56 9.52
C MET A 115 -8.87 6.21 8.16
N VAL A 116 -7.62 6.61 7.92
CA VAL A 116 -6.88 6.23 6.71
C VAL A 116 -6.66 4.72 6.64
N THR A 117 -6.23 4.10 7.74
CA THR A 117 -6.04 2.65 7.85
C THR A 117 -7.34 1.88 7.58
N LEU A 118 -8.48 2.36 8.10
CA LEU A 118 -9.80 1.76 7.82
C LEU A 118 -10.13 1.75 6.32
N VAL A 119 -9.84 2.85 5.62
CA VAL A 119 -10.06 2.93 4.17
C VAL A 119 -9.13 1.98 3.42
N GLU A 120 -7.86 1.91 3.81
CA GLU A 120 -6.87 1.01 3.22
C GLU A 120 -7.29 -0.46 3.41
N THR A 121 -7.56 -0.88 4.64
CA THR A 121 -8.03 -2.24 4.95
C THR A 121 -9.34 -2.59 4.22
N SER A 122 -10.24 -1.60 4.07
CA SER A 122 -11.48 -1.80 3.29
C SER A 122 -11.18 -2.12 1.83
N ALA A 123 -10.25 -1.38 1.22
CA ALA A 123 -9.85 -1.61 -0.17
C ALA A 123 -9.19 -2.98 -0.34
N ASP A 124 -8.36 -3.40 0.60
CA ASP A 124 -7.69 -4.72 0.57
C ASP A 124 -8.69 -5.87 0.72
N ILE A 125 -9.68 -5.76 1.62
CA ILE A 125 -10.73 -6.75 1.79
C ILE A 125 -11.55 -6.90 0.50
N LEU A 126 -11.91 -5.78 -0.14
CA LEU A 126 -12.65 -5.78 -1.40
C LEU A 126 -11.83 -6.40 -2.53
N ALA A 127 -10.55 -6.04 -2.65
CA ALA A 127 -9.65 -6.59 -3.66
C ALA A 127 -9.43 -8.11 -3.48
N VAL A 128 -9.26 -8.59 -2.24
CA VAL A 128 -9.21 -10.04 -1.97
C VAL A 128 -10.53 -10.70 -2.33
N GLY A 129 -11.67 -10.08 -1.99
CA GLY A 129 -12.99 -10.59 -2.36
C GLY A 129 -13.13 -10.81 -3.86
N GLU A 130 -12.67 -9.86 -4.66
CA GLU A 130 -12.65 -9.94 -6.13
C GLU A 130 -11.75 -11.08 -6.63
N ILE A 131 -10.51 -11.18 -6.13
CA ILE A 131 -9.56 -12.23 -6.50
C ILE A 131 -10.08 -13.64 -6.20
N ILE A 132 -10.76 -13.82 -5.07
CA ILE A 132 -11.30 -15.13 -4.68
C ILE A 132 -12.69 -15.43 -5.28
N GLY A 133 -13.28 -14.45 -5.98
CA GLY A 133 -14.61 -14.59 -6.59
C GLY A 133 -15.77 -14.59 -5.59
N THR A 134 -15.59 -13.89 -4.45
CA THR A 134 -16.62 -13.85 -3.40
C THR A 134 -17.15 -12.43 -3.23
N LYS A 135 -18.48 -12.27 -3.24
CA LYS A 135 -19.10 -10.97 -2.94
C LYS A 135 -18.84 -10.60 -1.48
N VAL A 136 -18.27 -9.40 -1.29
CA VAL A 136 -18.07 -8.81 0.03
C VAL A 136 -19.23 -7.88 0.33
N ASP A 137 -20.16 -8.34 1.16
CA ASP A 137 -21.26 -7.54 1.66
C ASP A 137 -20.82 -6.62 2.82
N SER A 138 -21.66 -5.66 3.17
CA SER A 138 -21.37 -4.69 4.25
C SER A 138 -21.11 -5.37 5.59
N LYS A 139 -21.75 -6.52 5.86
CA LYS A 139 -21.57 -7.26 7.11
C LYS A 139 -20.19 -7.92 7.16
N ARG A 140 -19.75 -8.54 6.06
CA ARG A 140 -18.43 -9.17 5.94
C ARG A 140 -17.32 -8.14 6.01
N LEU A 141 -17.46 -7.03 5.29
CA LEU A 141 -16.55 -5.89 5.37
C LEU A 141 -16.44 -5.36 6.79
N GLY A 142 -17.58 -5.08 7.43
CA GLY A 142 -17.61 -4.59 8.81
C GLY A 142 -16.99 -5.55 9.81
N ASN A 143 -17.14 -6.87 9.64
CA ASN A 143 -16.51 -7.87 10.51
C ASN A 143 -14.98 -7.90 10.31
N GLY A 144 -14.50 -7.79 9.08
CA GLY A 144 -13.06 -7.68 8.79
C GLY A 144 -12.44 -6.44 9.43
N LEU A 145 -13.09 -5.29 9.27
CA LEU A 145 -12.64 -4.03 9.88
C LEU A 145 -12.66 -4.09 11.42
N ARG A 146 -13.67 -4.71 12.02
CA ARG A 146 -13.71 -4.90 13.48
C ARG A 146 -12.55 -5.77 13.96
N ALA A 147 -12.20 -6.84 13.25
CA ALA A 147 -11.08 -7.70 13.61
C ALA A 147 -9.76 -6.95 13.55
N ASP A 148 -9.53 -6.15 12.50
CA ASP A 148 -8.34 -5.34 12.31
C ASP A 148 -8.22 -4.25 13.40
N MET A 149 -9.29 -3.51 13.63
CA MET A 149 -9.31 -2.46 14.66
C MET A 149 -9.22 -3.02 16.09
N LEU A 150 -9.76 -4.23 16.33
CA LEU A 150 -9.62 -4.88 17.63
C LEU A 150 -8.15 -5.24 17.90
N SER A 151 -7.43 -5.75 16.90
CA SER A 151 -5.98 -6.01 17.05
C SER A 151 -5.21 -4.72 17.33
N SER A 152 -5.55 -3.63 16.64
CA SER A 152 -4.96 -2.30 16.86
C SER A 152 -5.24 -1.72 18.24
N MET A 153 -6.38 -2.06 18.84
CA MET A 153 -6.74 -1.63 20.20
C MET A 153 -5.88 -2.35 21.27
N PHE A 154 -5.59 -3.63 21.06
CA PHE A 154 -4.79 -4.42 22.01
C PHE A 154 -3.29 -4.27 21.81
N ALA A 155 -2.82 -3.97 20.61
CA ALA A 155 -1.41 -3.89 20.26
C ALA A 155 -0.59 -2.95 21.18
N PRO A 156 -1.03 -1.72 21.52
CA PRO A 156 -0.29 -0.80 22.38
C PRO A 156 -0.12 -1.30 23.82
N ILE A 157 -1.07 -2.12 24.33
CA ILE A 157 -0.98 -2.71 25.68
C ILE A 157 0.29 -3.58 25.78
N PHE A 158 0.63 -4.27 24.69
CA PHE A 158 1.82 -5.12 24.61
C PHE A 158 3.04 -4.41 24.00
N GLY A 159 3.00 -3.07 23.89
CA GLY A 159 4.12 -2.27 23.40
C GLY A 159 4.28 -2.29 21.87
N SER A 160 3.23 -2.66 21.13
CA SER A 160 3.19 -2.62 19.68
C SER A 160 2.42 -1.40 19.16
N PHE A 161 2.44 -1.20 17.84
CA PHE A 161 1.77 -0.12 17.15
C PHE A 161 0.42 -0.56 16.57
N THR A 162 -0.35 0.40 16.05
CA THR A 162 -1.57 0.16 15.27
C THR A 162 -1.29 -0.82 14.13
N GLN A 163 -2.19 -1.77 13.93
CA GLN A 163 -2.09 -2.77 12.87
C GLN A 163 -2.80 -2.26 11.60
N SER A 164 -2.34 -2.68 10.45
CA SER A 164 -2.98 -2.44 9.16
C SER A 164 -2.86 -3.67 8.27
N ALA A 165 -3.81 -3.84 7.36
CA ALA A 165 -3.70 -4.84 6.32
C ALA A 165 -2.47 -4.54 5.42
N PHE A 166 -1.80 -5.59 4.93
CA PHE A 166 -0.62 -5.46 4.09
C PHE A 166 -0.99 -5.72 2.63
N ALA A 167 -1.20 -4.65 1.88
CA ALA A 167 -1.71 -4.66 0.50
C ALA A 167 -0.90 -5.56 -0.46
N GLN A 168 0.42 -5.71 -0.22
CA GLN A 168 1.26 -6.60 -1.04
C GLN A 168 0.83 -8.07 -0.94
N ASN A 169 0.25 -8.50 0.17
CA ASN A 169 -0.27 -9.86 0.33
C ASN A 169 -1.49 -10.12 -0.57
N VAL A 170 -2.27 -9.10 -0.90
CA VAL A 170 -3.38 -9.19 -1.86
C VAL A 170 -2.85 -9.65 -3.23
N GLY A 171 -1.76 -9.00 -3.69
CA GLY A 171 -1.06 -9.40 -4.92
C GLY A 171 -0.49 -10.82 -4.84
N LEU A 172 -0.01 -11.24 -3.67
CA LEU A 172 0.50 -12.60 -3.46
C LEU A 172 -0.61 -13.64 -3.62
N VAL A 173 -1.80 -13.39 -3.07
CA VAL A 173 -2.97 -14.28 -3.24
C VAL A 173 -3.34 -14.41 -4.72
N ALA A 174 -3.35 -13.30 -5.47
CA ALA A 174 -3.65 -13.31 -6.90
C ALA A 174 -2.65 -14.17 -7.69
N VAL A 175 -1.35 -14.05 -7.40
CA VAL A 175 -0.28 -14.76 -8.13
C VAL A 175 -0.18 -16.23 -7.73
N THR A 176 -0.33 -16.55 -6.43
CA THR A 176 -0.18 -17.94 -5.94
C THR A 176 -1.43 -18.77 -6.12
N GLY A 177 -2.60 -18.13 -6.26
CA GLY A 177 -3.88 -18.81 -6.29
C GLY A 177 -4.28 -19.47 -4.95
N ILE A 178 -3.52 -19.25 -3.88
CA ILE A 178 -3.83 -19.81 -2.55
C ILE A 178 -4.91 -18.96 -1.89
N LYS A 179 -6.13 -19.46 -1.87
CA LYS A 179 -7.32 -18.75 -1.40
C LYS A 179 -7.78 -19.18 0.01
N SER A 180 -7.02 -20.04 0.69
CA SER A 180 -7.43 -20.60 1.97
C SER A 180 -7.16 -19.64 3.14
N ARG A 181 -8.20 -19.32 3.91
CA ARG A 181 -8.08 -18.52 5.14
C ARG A 181 -7.18 -19.17 6.20
N TYR A 182 -7.06 -20.50 6.17
CA TYR A 182 -6.21 -21.23 7.14
C TYR A 182 -4.73 -20.97 6.94
N VAL A 183 -4.30 -20.62 5.74
CA VAL A 183 -2.89 -20.24 5.48
C VAL A 183 -2.55 -18.97 6.25
N VAL A 184 -3.43 -17.96 6.22
CA VAL A 184 -3.25 -16.71 6.97
C VAL A 184 -3.29 -16.96 8.48
N ALA A 185 -4.24 -17.79 8.95
CA ALA A 185 -4.33 -18.16 10.37
C ALA A 185 -3.07 -18.89 10.84
N THR A 186 -2.55 -19.83 10.06
CA THR A 186 -1.28 -20.53 10.35
C THR A 186 -0.11 -19.55 10.38
N GLY A 187 -0.04 -18.61 9.44
CA GLY A 187 0.93 -17.53 9.44
C GLY A 187 0.88 -16.71 10.75
N GLY A 188 -0.32 -16.37 11.21
CA GLY A 188 -0.52 -15.70 12.49
C GLY A 188 0.00 -16.50 13.68
N ILE A 189 -0.23 -17.81 13.71
CA ILE A 189 0.30 -18.71 14.75
C ILE A 189 1.84 -18.70 14.75
N PHE A 190 2.47 -18.78 13.56
CA PHE A 190 3.92 -18.66 13.45
C PHE A 190 4.44 -17.31 13.98
N LEU A 191 3.76 -16.21 13.69
CA LEU A 191 4.12 -14.89 14.20
C LEU A 191 4.03 -14.82 15.73
N VAL A 192 3.00 -15.42 16.33
CA VAL A 192 2.88 -15.52 17.80
C VAL A 192 4.06 -16.32 18.38
N ILE A 193 4.38 -17.48 17.81
CA ILE A 193 5.54 -18.29 18.25
C ILE A 193 6.83 -17.48 18.15
N LEU A 194 7.06 -16.79 17.04
CA LEU A 194 8.24 -15.94 16.85
C LEU A 194 8.28 -14.78 17.86
N GLY A 195 7.13 -14.19 18.17
CA GLY A 195 7.00 -13.13 19.16
C GLY A 195 7.33 -13.58 20.61
N LEU A 196 7.16 -14.88 20.90
CA LEU A 196 7.53 -15.48 22.19
C LEU A 196 9.02 -15.84 22.28
N LEU A 197 9.78 -15.64 21.21
CA LEU A 197 11.21 -15.92 21.11
C LEU A 197 12.02 -14.61 21.04
N PRO A 198 12.39 -13.99 22.18
CA PRO A 198 13.22 -12.76 22.20
C PRO A 198 14.57 -12.95 21.49
N PHE A 199 15.06 -14.18 21.39
CA PHE A 199 16.23 -14.54 20.60
C PHE A 199 16.10 -14.08 19.14
N MET A 200 14.94 -14.30 18.50
CA MET A 200 14.68 -13.86 17.11
C MET A 200 14.74 -12.34 16.99
N GLY A 201 14.19 -11.61 17.97
CA GLY A 201 14.29 -10.15 18.02
C GLY A 201 15.74 -9.67 18.09
N ARG A 202 16.59 -10.33 18.88
CA ARG A 202 18.03 -10.01 18.96
C ARG A 202 18.77 -10.31 17.66
N VAL A 203 18.43 -11.41 16.98
CA VAL A 203 18.99 -11.72 15.64
C VAL A 203 18.66 -10.60 14.65
N ILE A 204 17.40 -10.15 14.63
CA ILE A 204 16.97 -9.06 13.75
C ILE A 204 17.65 -7.75 14.15
N ALA A 205 17.77 -7.45 15.43
CA ALA A 205 18.44 -6.25 15.92
C ALA A 205 19.96 -6.23 15.63
N ALA A 206 20.59 -7.39 15.44
CA ALA A 206 21.98 -7.50 15.05
C ALA A 206 22.23 -7.26 13.55
N VAL A 207 21.18 -7.16 12.74
CA VAL A 207 21.29 -6.79 11.31
C VAL A 207 21.79 -5.36 11.21
N PRO A 208 22.91 -5.10 10.49
CA PRO A 208 23.42 -3.74 10.34
C PRO A 208 22.39 -2.79 9.70
N THR A 209 22.30 -1.59 10.23
CA THR A 209 21.35 -0.57 9.71
C THR A 209 21.61 -0.24 8.25
N SER A 210 22.86 -0.32 7.78
CA SER A 210 23.23 -0.12 6.37
C SER A 210 22.57 -1.15 5.45
N VAL A 211 22.49 -2.42 5.87
CA VAL A 211 21.78 -3.49 5.14
C VAL A 211 20.29 -3.18 5.09
N LEU A 212 19.71 -2.78 6.25
CA LEU A 212 18.30 -2.35 6.32
C LEU A 212 18.01 -1.16 5.43
N GLY A 213 18.97 -0.21 5.33
CA GLY A 213 18.86 0.96 4.48
C GLY A 213 18.79 0.61 2.99
N GLY A 214 19.68 -0.26 2.53
CA GLY A 214 19.68 -0.73 1.14
C GLY A 214 18.37 -1.44 0.76
N ALA A 215 17.89 -2.34 1.60
CA ALA A 215 16.61 -3.03 1.43
C ALA A 215 15.41 -2.07 1.59
N GLY A 216 15.50 -1.11 2.53
CA GLY A 216 14.47 -0.13 2.84
C GLY A 216 14.17 0.82 1.68
N ILE A 217 15.18 1.21 0.90
CA ILE A 217 14.99 2.04 -0.30
C ILE A 217 14.03 1.35 -1.28
N VAL A 218 14.22 0.05 -1.53
CA VAL A 218 13.31 -0.70 -2.42
C VAL A 218 11.94 -0.87 -1.77
N LEU A 219 11.89 -1.21 -0.48
CA LEU A 219 10.64 -1.44 0.24
C LEU A 219 9.77 -0.18 0.25
N PHE A 220 10.30 0.96 0.69
CA PHE A 220 9.54 2.21 0.76
C PHE A 220 9.23 2.76 -0.63
N GLY A 221 10.13 2.55 -1.60
CA GLY A 221 9.89 2.85 -3.02
C GLY A 221 8.70 2.07 -3.59
N THR A 222 8.59 0.79 -3.26
CA THR A 222 7.44 -0.03 -3.70
C THR A 222 6.13 0.42 -3.04
N VAL A 223 6.16 0.89 -1.79
CA VAL A 223 4.98 1.50 -1.13
C VAL A 223 4.56 2.77 -1.86
N ALA A 224 5.50 3.69 -2.16
CA ALA A 224 5.21 4.90 -2.93
C ALA A 224 4.63 4.56 -4.31
N ALA A 225 5.24 3.61 -5.02
CA ALA A 225 4.77 3.15 -6.33
C ALA A 225 3.37 2.53 -6.27
N SER A 226 3.03 1.80 -5.20
CA SER A 226 1.68 1.27 -4.98
C SER A 226 0.65 2.38 -4.81
N GLY A 227 1.01 3.45 -4.07
CA GLY A 227 0.19 4.65 -3.95
C GLY A 227 -0.05 5.33 -5.31
N ILE A 228 1.01 5.50 -6.12
CA ILE A 228 0.94 6.05 -7.48
C ILE A 228 0.03 5.19 -8.36
N ARG A 229 0.16 3.86 -8.29
CA ARG A 229 -0.71 2.93 -9.01
C ARG A 229 -2.19 3.09 -8.62
N THR A 230 -2.47 3.35 -7.34
CA THR A 230 -3.84 3.66 -6.89
C THR A 230 -4.31 5.00 -7.45
N LEU A 231 -3.43 6.01 -7.51
CA LEU A 231 -3.72 7.32 -8.08
C LEU A 231 -3.96 7.28 -9.59
N SER A 232 -3.37 6.33 -10.32
CA SER A 232 -3.61 6.20 -11.77
C SER A 232 -5.06 5.87 -12.14
N LYS A 233 -5.86 5.41 -11.18
CA LYS A 233 -7.31 5.18 -11.35
C LYS A 233 -8.16 6.44 -11.22
N VAL A 234 -7.56 7.58 -10.85
CA VAL A 234 -8.26 8.86 -10.71
C VAL A 234 -8.39 9.52 -12.09
N ASP A 235 -9.55 10.11 -12.37
CA ASP A 235 -9.73 10.87 -13.60
C ASP A 235 -9.02 12.23 -13.51
N TYR A 236 -7.94 12.37 -14.28
CA TYR A 236 -7.14 13.60 -14.39
C TYR A 236 -7.52 14.49 -15.57
N ARG A 237 -8.55 14.15 -16.34
CA ARG A 237 -9.09 15.06 -17.38
C ARG A 237 -9.58 16.34 -16.75
N ASN A 238 -10.00 16.24 -15.50
CA ASN A 238 -10.30 17.41 -14.67
C ASN A 238 -9.03 17.85 -13.92
N ASN A 239 -8.55 19.07 -14.24
CA ASN A 239 -7.39 19.67 -13.56
C ASN A 239 -7.57 19.82 -12.04
N VAL A 240 -8.80 19.86 -11.55
CA VAL A 240 -9.10 19.93 -10.11
C VAL A 240 -8.54 18.74 -9.35
N ASN A 241 -8.72 17.52 -9.86
CA ASN A 241 -8.19 16.31 -9.24
C ASN A 241 -6.65 16.31 -9.21
N LEU A 242 -6.01 16.84 -10.27
CA LEU A 242 -4.56 17.01 -10.31
C LEU A 242 -4.09 17.97 -9.21
N ILE A 243 -4.76 19.10 -9.04
CA ILE A 243 -4.45 20.10 -8.00
C ILE A 243 -4.60 19.49 -6.61
N ILE A 244 -5.70 18.75 -6.35
CA ILE A 244 -5.93 18.07 -5.08
C ILE A 244 -4.78 17.12 -4.75
N VAL A 245 -4.40 16.26 -5.69
CA VAL A 245 -3.33 15.29 -5.51
C VAL A 245 -1.99 15.96 -5.29
N ALA A 246 -1.62 16.91 -6.14
CA ALA A 246 -0.34 17.61 -6.08
C ALA A 246 -0.19 18.38 -4.77
N THR A 247 -1.19 19.17 -4.38
CA THR A 247 -1.17 19.97 -3.17
C THR A 247 -1.13 19.08 -1.91
N SER A 248 -1.92 18.00 -1.88
CA SER A 248 -1.95 17.10 -0.72
C SER A 248 -0.64 16.37 -0.52
N ILE A 249 0.02 15.89 -1.58
CA ILE A 249 1.34 15.29 -1.49
C ILE A 249 2.36 16.36 -1.07
N GLY A 250 2.31 17.56 -1.65
CA GLY A 250 3.18 18.67 -1.28
C GLY A 250 3.11 18.99 0.21
N PHE A 251 1.91 19.13 0.77
CA PHE A 251 1.73 19.33 2.22
C PHE A 251 2.30 18.19 3.06
N GLY A 252 2.14 16.95 2.62
CA GLY A 252 2.73 15.80 3.29
C GLY A 252 4.26 15.78 3.29
N MET A 253 4.89 16.45 2.31
CA MET A 253 6.35 16.54 2.20
C MET A 253 6.96 17.70 2.97
N ILE A 254 6.18 18.72 3.39
CA ILE A 254 6.68 19.88 4.12
C ILE A 254 7.50 19.50 5.38
N PRO A 255 6.99 18.65 6.30
CA PRO A 255 7.72 18.35 7.53
C PRO A 255 9.03 17.58 7.29
N ILE A 256 9.18 16.99 6.10
CA ILE A 256 10.39 16.27 5.70
C ILE A 256 11.41 17.21 5.09
N ALA A 257 10.94 18.08 4.18
CA ALA A 257 11.79 19.04 3.49
C ALA A 257 12.25 20.17 4.45
N ALA A 258 11.39 20.58 5.37
CA ALA A 258 11.62 21.63 6.34
C ALA A 258 11.12 21.20 7.73
N PRO A 259 11.92 20.42 8.51
CA PRO A 259 11.48 19.90 9.81
C PRO A 259 11.04 20.98 10.80
N ASN A 260 11.60 22.19 10.70
CA ASN A 260 11.30 23.30 11.62
C ASN A 260 10.13 24.18 11.16
N PHE A 261 9.45 23.81 10.07
CA PHE A 261 8.39 24.64 9.48
C PHE A 261 7.26 24.94 10.46
N TYR A 262 6.94 24.00 11.34
CA TYR A 262 5.82 24.10 12.28
C TYR A 262 6.24 24.51 13.70
N ASP A 263 7.51 24.81 13.98
CA ASP A 263 8.01 25.08 15.34
C ASP A 263 7.39 26.31 16.00
N HIS A 264 6.96 27.30 15.20
CA HIS A 264 6.33 28.53 15.70
C HIS A 264 4.78 28.44 15.74
N PHE A 265 4.20 27.30 15.36
CA PHE A 265 2.76 27.10 15.44
C PHE A 265 2.35 26.58 16.83
N PRO A 266 1.06 26.70 17.20
CA PRO A 266 0.56 26.11 18.45
C PRO A 266 0.88 24.62 18.50
N SER A 267 1.22 24.09 19.68
CA SER A 267 1.68 22.71 19.86
C SER A 267 0.69 21.66 19.33
N TRP A 268 -0.60 21.89 19.45
CA TRP A 268 -1.63 21.00 18.90
C TRP A 268 -1.60 20.94 17.37
N PHE A 269 -1.36 22.10 16.71
CA PHE A 269 -1.27 22.17 15.26
C PHE A 269 0.03 21.50 14.78
N ALA A 270 1.15 21.82 15.40
CA ALA A 270 2.43 21.19 15.11
C ALA A 270 2.36 19.67 15.25
N THR A 271 1.76 19.14 16.31
CA THR A 271 1.61 17.69 16.52
C THR A 271 0.87 16.99 15.38
N ILE A 272 -0.14 17.62 14.79
CA ILE A 272 -0.92 17.06 13.69
C ILE A 272 -0.14 17.17 12.36
N PHE A 273 0.42 18.34 12.08
CA PHE A 273 1.01 18.64 10.78
C PHE A 273 2.49 18.27 10.63
N HIS A 274 3.20 17.99 11.73
CA HIS A 274 4.51 17.33 11.66
C HIS A 274 4.45 15.90 11.10
N SER A 275 3.29 15.26 11.20
CA SER A 275 3.06 13.98 10.52
C SER A 275 2.70 14.25 9.05
N GLY A 276 3.59 13.91 8.13
CA GLY A 276 3.32 14.01 6.69
C GLY A 276 2.07 13.23 6.25
N ILE A 277 1.79 12.11 6.92
CA ILE A 277 0.61 11.28 6.69
C ILE A 277 -0.67 12.05 7.05
N SER A 278 -0.73 12.60 8.27
CA SER A 278 -1.89 13.37 8.75
C SER A 278 -2.08 14.63 7.91
N SER A 279 -0.99 15.34 7.61
CA SER A 279 -0.99 16.57 6.80
C SER A 279 -1.56 16.31 5.40
N SER A 280 -1.05 15.30 4.70
CA SER A 280 -1.54 14.93 3.35
C SER A 280 -2.99 14.45 3.37
N ALA A 281 -3.39 13.68 4.39
CA ALA A 281 -4.76 13.18 4.52
C ALA A 281 -5.77 14.32 4.74
N ILE A 282 -5.45 15.24 5.67
CA ILE A 282 -6.29 16.40 5.95
C ILE A 282 -6.45 17.28 4.70
N MET A 283 -5.33 17.59 4.03
CA MET A 283 -5.38 18.40 2.82
C MET A 283 -6.17 17.72 1.71
N ALA A 284 -5.99 16.40 1.52
CA ALA A 284 -6.77 15.65 0.54
C ALA A 284 -8.29 15.72 0.82
N ILE A 285 -8.68 15.54 2.07
CA ILE A 285 -10.10 15.62 2.47
C ILE A 285 -10.63 17.05 2.28
N LEU A 286 -9.91 18.05 2.78
CA LEU A 286 -10.36 19.45 2.72
C LEU A 286 -10.50 19.93 1.26
N LEU A 287 -9.48 19.65 0.43
CA LEU A 287 -9.52 20.06 -0.97
C LEU A 287 -10.56 19.28 -1.76
N ASN A 288 -10.75 17.98 -1.50
CA ASN A 288 -11.79 17.21 -2.14
C ASN A 288 -13.19 17.71 -1.76
N LEU A 289 -13.42 18.05 -0.50
CA LEU A 289 -14.67 18.68 -0.06
C LEU A 289 -14.87 20.04 -0.72
N ALA A 290 -13.83 20.88 -0.73
CA ALA A 290 -13.92 22.23 -1.28
C ALA A 290 -14.18 22.24 -2.78
N PHE A 291 -13.53 21.37 -3.54
CA PHE A 291 -13.58 21.39 -4.99
C PHE A 291 -14.63 20.45 -5.61
N ASN A 292 -14.92 19.32 -4.97
CA ASN A 292 -15.82 18.31 -5.54
C ASN A 292 -17.20 18.25 -4.87
N HIS A 293 -17.35 18.77 -3.63
CA HIS A 293 -18.63 18.68 -2.92
C HIS A 293 -19.31 20.04 -2.67
N PHE A 294 -18.56 21.14 -2.58
CA PHE A 294 -19.19 22.45 -2.52
C PHE A 294 -19.60 22.92 -3.90
N THR A 295 -20.90 23.18 -4.08
CA THR A 295 -21.54 23.48 -5.38
C THR A 295 -21.29 24.89 -5.92
N ALA A 296 -20.74 25.80 -5.13
CA ALA A 296 -20.45 27.16 -5.57
C ALA A 296 -19.30 27.16 -6.60
N GLY A 297 -19.65 27.23 -7.88
CA GLY A 297 -18.71 27.27 -8.99
C GLY A 297 -18.30 25.90 -9.56
N ASN A 298 -18.95 24.83 -9.13
CA ASN A 298 -18.71 23.49 -9.65
C ASN A 298 -19.66 23.18 -10.82
N SER A 299 -19.12 22.83 -11.99
CA SER A 299 -19.89 22.20 -13.06
C SER A 299 -20.32 20.79 -12.62
N ASP A 300 -21.35 20.21 -13.22
CA ASP A 300 -21.95 18.88 -12.97
C ASP A 300 -20.97 17.70 -13.12
N GLN A 301 -19.80 17.78 -12.49
CA GLN A 301 -18.76 16.75 -12.61
C GLN A 301 -18.87 15.74 -11.48
N GLN A 302 -18.93 14.49 -11.90
CA GLN A 302 -19.00 13.33 -11.01
C GLN A 302 -17.78 13.24 -10.08
N SER A 303 -18.02 12.70 -8.88
CA SER A 303 -17.02 12.46 -7.85
C SER A 303 -15.78 11.69 -8.39
N VAL A 304 -14.63 11.89 -7.75
CA VAL A 304 -13.34 11.23 -8.04
C VAL A 304 -13.44 9.69 -8.16
N PHE A 305 -14.42 9.09 -7.51
CA PHE A 305 -14.68 7.65 -7.55
C PHE A 305 -15.53 7.18 -8.71
N ALA A 306 -15.98 8.09 -9.56
CA ALA A 306 -16.82 7.80 -10.73
C ALA A 306 -16.02 7.69 -12.03
N ALA A 307 -14.72 7.43 -11.98
CA ALA A 307 -14.03 6.88 -13.14
C ALA A 307 -14.63 5.48 -13.39
N ALA A 308 -15.75 5.46 -14.13
CA ALA A 308 -16.30 4.23 -14.65
C ALA A 308 -15.18 3.53 -15.43
N GLU A 309 -14.94 2.27 -15.15
CA GLU A 309 -14.07 1.43 -15.99
C GLU A 309 -14.50 1.67 -17.43
N GLU A 310 -13.54 1.98 -18.31
CA GLU A 310 -13.82 2.13 -19.73
C GLU A 310 -14.51 0.83 -20.18
N ARG A 311 -15.79 0.96 -20.49
CA ARG A 311 -16.61 -0.16 -20.93
C ARG A 311 -16.10 -0.59 -22.31
N THR A 312 -15.32 -1.66 -22.36
CA THR A 312 -14.90 -2.27 -23.60
C THR A 312 -15.99 -3.23 -24.09
N LEU A 313 -16.59 -2.89 -25.21
CA LEU A 313 -17.48 -3.80 -25.94
C LEU A 313 -16.65 -4.56 -26.97
N ARG A 314 -16.88 -5.87 -27.09
CA ARG A 314 -16.26 -6.66 -28.16
C ARG A 314 -16.87 -6.25 -29.48
N TYR A 315 -16.07 -6.11 -30.53
CA TYR A 315 -16.51 -5.72 -31.87
C TYR A 315 -17.64 -6.62 -32.43
N ARG A 316 -17.60 -7.92 -32.13
CA ARG A 316 -18.65 -8.87 -32.52
C ARG A 316 -20.01 -8.58 -31.86
N ASP A 317 -19.99 -8.04 -30.64
CA ASP A 317 -21.20 -7.71 -29.88
C ASP A 317 -21.82 -6.40 -30.44
N LEU A 318 -20.98 -5.48 -30.90
CA LEU A 318 -21.38 -4.30 -31.63
C LEU A 318 -21.95 -4.62 -33.01
N ALA A 319 -21.33 -5.57 -33.72
CA ALA A 319 -21.78 -6.00 -35.05
C ALA A 319 -23.12 -6.77 -35.04
N ALA A 320 -23.52 -7.25 -33.87
CA ALA A 320 -24.82 -7.92 -33.67
C ALA A 320 -25.97 -6.94 -33.45
N LEU A 321 -25.70 -5.68 -33.09
CA LEU A 321 -26.71 -4.63 -32.90
C LEU A 321 -27.25 -4.19 -34.27
N ARG A 322 -28.57 -4.01 -34.35
CA ARG A 322 -29.25 -3.49 -35.54
C ARG A 322 -29.62 -2.01 -35.31
N GLU A 323 -29.78 -1.30 -36.39
CA GLU A 323 -30.26 0.11 -36.35
C GLU A 323 -31.67 0.15 -35.74
N GLY A 324 -31.85 0.92 -34.66
CA GLY A 324 -33.08 1.00 -33.90
C GLY A 324 -33.16 0.15 -32.64
N ASP A 325 -32.13 -0.69 -32.35
CA ASP A 325 -32.04 -1.42 -31.09
C ASP A 325 -31.80 -0.45 -29.92
N TYR A 326 -32.48 -0.66 -28.80
CA TYR A 326 -32.34 0.21 -27.62
C TYR A 326 -32.33 -0.63 -26.32
N PHE A 327 -31.70 -0.09 -25.28
CA PHE A 327 -31.69 -0.68 -23.95
C PHE A 327 -32.76 -0.03 -23.05
N SER A 328 -33.62 -0.87 -22.44
CA SER A 328 -34.58 -0.47 -21.41
C SER A 328 -34.57 -1.51 -20.28
N ASP A 329 -34.53 -1.05 -19.02
CA ASP A 329 -34.54 -1.87 -17.81
C ASP A 329 -33.47 -3.00 -17.80
N GLY A 330 -32.29 -2.72 -18.40
CA GLY A 330 -31.17 -3.66 -18.44
C GLY A 330 -31.31 -4.74 -19.53
N LYS A 331 -32.31 -4.68 -20.38
CA LYS A 331 -32.56 -5.59 -21.49
C LYS A 331 -32.42 -4.90 -22.83
N LEU A 332 -31.94 -5.65 -23.83
CA LEU A 332 -31.86 -5.17 -25.21
C LEU A 332 -33.20 -5.43 -25.91
N HIS A 333 -33.76 -4.41 -26.54
CA HIS A 333 -34.99 -4.47 -27.36
C HIS A 333 -34.67 -4.11 -28.80
N ASP A 334 -35.35 -4.74 -29.74
CA ASP A 334 -35.31 -4.37 -31.14
C ASP A 334 -36.20 -3.15 -31.42
N CYS A 335 -36.17 -2.64 -32.63
CA CYS A 335 -36.95 -1.49 -33.07
C CYS A 335 -38.47 -1.67 -32.90
N ASP A 336 -38.95 -2.91 -32.78
CA ASP A 336 -40.37 -3.26 -32.57
C ASP A 336 -40.71 -3.43 -31.09
N GLY A 337 -39.72 -3.20 -30.18
CA GLY A 337 -39.89 -3.33 -28.72
C GLY A 337 -39.84 -4.79 -28.21
N LYS A 338 -39.43 -5.72 -29.03
CA LYS A 338 -39.29 -7.12 -28.65
C LYS A 338 -37.94 -7.35 -27.96
N GLU A 339 -37.94 -8.09 -26.84
CA GLU A 339 -36.73 -8.43 -26.12
C GLU A 339 -35.82 -9.32 -26.98
N VAL A 340 -34.56 -8.85 -27.16
CA VAL A 340 -33.51 -9.63 -27.82
C VAL A 340 -32.74 -10.39 -26.74
N PRO A 341 -32.78 -11.74 -26.72
CA PRO A 341 -32.11 -12.52 -25.69
C PRO A 341 -30.60 -12.37 -25.80
N VAL A 342 -29.97 -11.92 -24.69
CA VAL A 342 -28.52 -11.87 -24.55
C VAL A 342 -28.06 -13.17 -23.93
N ILE A 343 -27.29 -13.96 -24.67
CA ILE A 343 -26.70 -15.21 -24.18
C ILE A 343 -25.40 -14.85 -23.45
N GLU A 344 -25.31 -15.22 -22.16
CA GLU A 344 -24.05 -15.09 -21.42
C GLU A 344 -22.97 -15.96 -22.12
N PRO A 345 -21.76 -15.44 -22.31
CA PRO A 345 -20.70 -16.23 -22.95
C PRO A 345 -20.33 -17.41 -22.03
N ASP A 346 -20.39 -18.61 -22.57
CA ASP A 346 -19.86 -19.81 -21.92
C ASP A 346 -18.37 -19.61 -21.62
N ASP A 347 -17.94 -19.97 -20.43
CA ASP A 347 -16.57 -19.80 -19.89
C ASP A 347 -15.48 -20.62 -20.62
N HIS A 348 -15.78 -21.20 -21.78
CA HIS A 348 -14.92 -22.16 -22.49
C HIS A 348 -14.30 -21.68 -23.80
N ASP A 349 -14.47 -20.43 -24.21
CA ASP A 349 -13.88 -19.96 -25.49
C ASP A 349 -12.54 -19.22 -25.30
N HIS A 350 -11.56 -19.91 -24.71
CA HIS A 350 -10.16 -19.54 -24.81
C HIS A 350 -9.52 -20.20 -26.03
N GLY A 351 -9.49 -19.46 -27.13
CA GLY A 351 -8.54 -19.70 -28.20
C GLY A 351 -9.12 -20.07 -29.54
N GLN A 352 -9.44 -19.08 -30.33
CA GLN A 352 -9.17 -19.16 -31.78
C GLN A 352 -9.04 -17.74 -32.38
N GLY A 353 -8.05 -17.60 -33.23
CA GLY A 353 -7.44 -16.38 -33.73
C GLY A 353 -8.38 -15.35 -34.33
N ALA A 354 -8.01 -14.09 -34.14
CA ALA A 354 -8.64 -12.94 -34.75
C ALA A 354 -8.52 -13.01 -36.30
N PRO A 355 -9.61 -12.83 -37.07
CA PRO A 355 -9.49 -12.66 -38.51
C PRO A 355 -8.90 -11.28 -38.81
N LYS A 356 -7.85 -11.24 -39.63
CA LYS A 356 -7.29 -10.03 -40.21
C LYS A 356 -8.35 -9.35 -41.09
N VAL A 357 -8.84 -8.21 -40.63
CA VAL A 357 -9.73 -7.35 -41.43
C VAL A 357 -8.88 -6.48 -42.32
N HIS A 358 -8.87 -6.78 -43.63
CA HIS A 358 -8.42 -5.84 -44.65
C HIS A 358 -9.37 -4.66 -44.71
N ALA A 359 -8.85 -3.48 -44.41
CA ALA A 359 -9.56 -2.23 -44.64
C ALA A 359 -9.74 -2.04 -46.16
N LYS A 360 -10.98 -2.12 -46.64
CA LYS A 360 -11.36 -1.54 -47.92
C LYS A 360 -11.78 -0.09 -47.66
N SER A 361 -10.99 0.83 -48.20
CA SER A 361 -11.33 2.24 -48.38
C SER A 361 -12.50 2.39 -49.31
N GLY A 362 -13.44 3.21 -48.94
CA GLY A 362 -14.35 3.85 -49.88
C GLY A 362 -15.84 3.64 -49.61
N GLU A 363 -16.45 4.78 -49.42
CA GLU A 363 -17.78 5.21 -49.79
C GLU A 363 -18.80 5.48 -48.67
N HIS A 364 -19.19 6.73 -48.74
CA HIS A 364 -20.26 7.45 -48.13
C HIS A 364 -21.56 6.67 -47.78
N VAL A 365 -22.07 6.87 -46.56
CA VAL A 365 -23.33 7.62 -46.29
C VAL A 365 -23.26 8.13 -44.85
#